data_feebd4732e32cdd277048a9606b5de65
#
_entry.id   feebd4732e32cdd277048a9606b5de65
#
_cell.length_a   1.000
_cell.length_b   1.000
_cell.length_c   1.000
_cell.angle_alpha   90.00
_cell.angle_beta   90.00
_cell.angle_gamma   90.00
#
_symmetry.space_group_name_H-M   'P 1'
#
loop_
_entity.id
_entity.type
_entity.pdbx_description
1 polymer ?
#
loop_
_entity_poly.entity_id
_entity_poly.type
_entity_poly.pdbx_seq_one_letter_code
_entity_poly.pdbx_strand_id
1 'polypeptide(L)'
;METNVSRRAFVGSIATLAAAASIGVQTVLAAQNSAPMAVSAINHMTLAVSDPAASLAWYQGLFGFPIVAHQGGTIVLQVGDGPQFIAIGGNASDNPRITHFGLAVDNFDHAEAEQFLAGNGVQAANASAAMQSRIRLRGEESGGAANGTPELYFGDPDGIVVQLQDT
;
A
#
# COMPACT_ATOMS: atom_id res chain seq x y z
N MET A 1 -23.86 14.68 44.43
CA MET A 1 -24.09 15.90 43.62
C MET A 1 -23.95 15.49 42.18
N GLU A 2 -25.04 14.98 41.57
CA GLU A 2 -25.04 14.48 40.19
C GLU A 2 -25.19 15.66 39.24
N THR A 3 -24.22 15.89 38.38
CA THR A 3 -24.29 16.88 37.31
C THR A 3 -25.12 16.32 36.17
N ASN A 4 -26.34 16.77 36.08
CA ASN A 4 -27.27 16.43 34.99
C ASN A 4 -26.82 17.12 33.71
N VAL A 5 -26.01 16.44 32.88
CA VAL A 5 -25.59 16.95 31.56
C VAL A 5 -26.80 16.88 30.61
N SER A 6 -27.31 18.04 30.25
CA SER A 6 -28.50 18.19 29.43
C SER A 6 -28.29 17.51 28.05
N ARG A 7 -29.25 16.66 27.65
CA ARG A 7 -29.29 15.98 26.34
C ARG A 7 -29.14 16.95 25.16
N ARG A 8 -29.52 18.22 25.30
CA ARG A 8 -29.40 19.25 24.28
C ARG A 8 -27.94 19.68 24.02
N ALA A 9 -27.07 19.71 25.05
CA ALA A 9 -25.66 20.04 24.91
C ALA A 9 -24.89 18.92 24.18
N PHE A 10 -25.29 17.64 24.42
CA PHE A 10 -24.67 16.48 23.76
C PHE A 10 -25.00 16.42 22.26
N VAL A 11 -26.25 16.70 21.87
CA VAL A 11 -26.66 16.70 20.44
C VAL A 11 -25.96 17.82 19.66
N GLY A 12 -25.79 19.02 20.25
CA GLY A 12 -25.07 20.13 19.63
C GLY A 12 -23.60 19.83 19.38
N SER A 13 -22.93 19.15 20.31
CA SER A 13 -21.52 18.77 20.19
C SER A 13 -21.28 17.72 19.12
N ILE A 14 -22.19 16.75 18.95
CA ILE A 14 -22.08 15.72 17.90
C ILE A 14 -22.27 16.34 16.51
N ALA A 15 -23.20 17.26 16.33
CA ALA A 15 -23.43 17.92 15.06
C ALA A 15 -22.23 18.77 14.62
N THR A 16 -21.55 19.45 15.55
CA THR A 16 -20.38 20.26 15.26
C THR A 16 -19.16 19.40 14.87
N LEU A 17 -18.98 18.26 15.55
CA LEU A 17 -17.93 17.29 15.22
C LEU A 17 -18.17 16.62 13.84
N ALA A 18 -19.42 16.27 13.52
CA ALA A 18 -19.76 15.69 12.23
C ALA A 18 -19.54 16.67 11.07
N ALA A 19 -19.84 17.97 11.26
CA ALA A 19 -19.60 18.99 10.24
C ALA A 19 -18.09 19.23 10.03
N ALA A 20 -17.28 19.27 11.08
CA ALA A 20 -15.83 19.41 10.97
C ALA A 20 -15.17 18.19 10.30
N ALA A 21 -15.64 16.97 10.62
CA ALA A 21 -15.16 15.74 10.00
C ALA A 21 -15.54 15.69 8.49
N SER A 22 -16.74 16.10 8.12
CA SER A 22 -17.18 16.11 6.71
C SER A 22 -16.42 17.13 5.85
N ILE A 23 -16.10 18.30 6.39
CA ILE A 23 -15.27 19.30 5.69
C ILE A 23 -13.84 18.77 5.51
N GLY A 24 -13.26 18.14 6.54
CA GLY A 24 -11.93 17.54 6.45
C GLY A 24 -11.85 16.43 5.40
N VAL A 25 -12.82 15.54 5.36
CA VAL A 25 -12.89 14.44 4.37
C VAL A 25 -13.05 14.99 2.95
N GLN A 26 -13.91 15.97 2.73
CA GLN A 26 -14.09 16.58 1.41
C GLN A 26 -12.83 17.30 0.93
N THR A 27 -12.12 17.98 1.81
CA THR A 27 -10.85 18.64 1.45
C THR A 27 -9.76 17.64 1.09
N VAL A 28 -9.67 16.52 1.80
CA VAL A 28 -8.74 15.43 1.49
C VAL A 28 -9.07 14.79 0.14
N LEU A 29 -10.34 14.48 -0.12
CA LEU A 29 -10.77 13.92 -1.41
C LEU A 29 -10.52 14.88 -2.58
N ALA A 30 -10.75 16.18 -2.39
CA ALA A 30 -10.47 17.19 -3.42
C ALA A 30 -8.97 17.31 -3.70
N ALA A 31 -8.12 17.19 -2.69
CA ALA A 31 -6.66 17.18 -2.86
C ALA A 31 -6.18 15.93 -3.62
N GLN A 32 -6.78 14.77 -3.38
CA GLN A 32 -6.47 13.54 -4.13
C GLN A 32 -6.84 13.65 -5.61
N ASN A 33 -7.99 14.25 -5.93
CA ASN A 33 -8.45 14.44 -7.31
C ASN A 33 -7.62 15.46 -8.10
N SER A 34 -6.79 16.27 -7.43
CA SER A 34 -5.86 17.23 -8.04
C SER A 34 -4.40 16.77 -7.97
N ALA A 35 -4.12 15.61 -7.36
CA ALA A 35 -2.77 15.07 -7.29
C ALA A 35 -2.30 14.65 -8.70
N PRO A 36 -1.05 14.95 -9.07
CA PRO A 36 -0.51 14.59 -10.38
C PRO A 36 -0.44 13.08 -10.61
N MET A 37 -0.50 12.29 -9.54
CA MET A 37 -0.56 10.84 -9.57
C MET A 37 -1.78 10.39 -8.74
N ALA A 38 -2.77 9.80 -9.42
CA ALA A 38 -4.04 9.41 -8.81
C ALA A 38 -3.88 8.10 -8.02
N VAL A 39 -3.31 8.19 -6.82
CA VAL A 39 -3.25 7.06 -5.89
C VAL A 39 -4.64 6.83 -5.32
N SER A 40 -5.21 5.65 -5.55
CA SER A 40 -6.58 5.29 -5.14
C SER A 40 -6.63 4.45 -3.87
N ALA A 41 -5.61 3.63 -3.59
CA ALA A 41 -5.59 2.76 -2.41
C ALA A 41 -4.17 2.33 -2.00
N ILE A 42 -4.04 1.86 -0.77
CA ILE A 42 -2.96 0.92 -0.42
C ILE A 42 -3.38 -0.44 -0.98
N ASN A 43 -2.56 -0.97 -1.88
CA ASN A 43 -2.84 -2.24 -2.54
C ASN A 43 -2.35 -3.43 -1.69
N HIS A 44 -1.11 -3.38 -1.20
CA HIS A 44 -0.54 -4.49 -0.44
C HIS A 44 0.59 -4.10 0.51
N MET A 45 0.96 -5.05 1.35
CA MET A 45 2.20 -5.04 2.11
C MET A 45 2.95 -6.36 1.88
N THR A 46 4.27 -6.28 1.69
CA THR A 46 5.12 -7.47 1.56
C THR A 46 6.00 -7.62 2.79
N LEU A 47 5.99 -8.82 3.33
CA LEU A 47 6.66 -9.18 4.58
C LEU A 47 7.86 -10.09 4.29
N ALA A 48 9.02 -9.77 4.84
CA ALA A 48 10.07 -10.73 5.11
C ALA A 48 9.85 -11.28 6.53
N VAL A 49 9.83 -12.59 6.67
CA VAL A 49 9.54 -13.27 7.94
C VAL A 49 10.59 -14.33 8.23
N SER A 50 10.81 -14.68 9.49
CA SER A 50 11.81 -15.70 9.87
C SER A 50 11.35 -17.12 9.52
N ASP A 51 10.05 -17.37 9.53
CA ASP A 51 9.43 -18.65 9.15
C ASP A 51 8.17 -18.39 8.36
N PRO A 52 8.21 -18.52 7.02
CA PRO A 52 7.05 -18.32 6.17
C PRO A 52 5.88 -19.25 6.47
N ALA A 53 6.14 -20.51 6.84
CA ALA A 53 5.11 -21.48 7.13
C ALA A 53 4.38 -21.15 8.46
N ALA A 54 5.14 -20.79 9.47
CA ALA A 54 4.57 -20.36 10.75
C ALA A 54 3.77 -19.05 10.60
N SER A 55 4.28 -18.10 9.85
CA SER A 55 3.56 -16.84 9.57
C SER A 55 2.29 -17.08 8.79
N LEU A 56 2.30 -17.92 7.76
CA LEU A 56 1.10 -18.32 7.01
C LEU A 56 0.03 -18.91 7.94
N ALA A 57 0.43 -19.90 8.75
CA ALA A 57 -0.49 -20.57 9.67
C ALA A 57 -1.08 -19.57 10.69
N TRP A 58 -0.29 -18.61 11.15
CA TRP A 58 -0.72 -17.58 12.09
C TRP A 58 -1.76 -16.63 11.46
N TYR A 59 -1.50 -16.09 10.27
CA TYR A 59 -2.45 -15.19 9.59
C TYR A 59 -3.75 -15.90 9.23
N GLN A 60 -3.67 -17.15 8.74
CA GLN A 60 -4.85 -17.94 8.44
C GLN A 60 -5.63 -18.34 9.69
N GLY A 61 -4.94 -18.70 10.77
CA GLY A 61 -5.57 -19.10 12.02
C GLY A 61 -6.32 -17.95 12.72
N LEU A 62 -5.80 -16.71 12.65
CA LEU A 62 -6.43 -15.56 13.29
C LEU A 62 -7.48 -14.87 12.43
N PHE A 63 -7.20 -14.71 11.13
CA PHE A 63 -8.01 -13.86 10.27
C PHE A 63 -8.72 -14.62 9.15
N GLY A 64 -8.38 -15.90 8.94
CA GLY A 64 -8.96 -16.71 7.89
C GLY A 64 -8.56 -16.27 6.48
N PHE A 65 -7.47 -15.52 6.32
CA PHE A 65 -7.06 -15.01 5.01
C PHE A 65 -6.81 -16.14 4.01
N PRO A 66 -7.52 -16.17 2.87
CA PRO A 66 -7.30 -17.20 1.86
C PRO A 66 -6.01 -16.94 1.08
N ILE A 67 -5.32 -18.00 0.66
CA ILE A 67 -4.27 -17.92 -0.35
C ILE A 67 -4.94 -17.68 -1.69
N VAL A 68 -4.60 -16.60 -2.37
CA VAL A 68 -5.16 -16.26 -3.69
C VAL A 68 -4.16 -16.39 -4.82
N ALA A 69 -2.86 -16.37 -4.51
CA ALA A 69 -1.80 -16.55 -5.50
C ALA A 69 -0.49 -17.02 -4.87
N HIS A 70 0.37 -17.57 -5.71
CA HIS A 70 1.79 -17.74 -5.47
C HIS A 70 2.56 -16.95 -6.53
N GLN A 71 3.49 -16.11 -6.08
CA GLN A 71 4.38 -15.32 -6.95
C GLN A 71 5.81 -15.85 -6.77
N GLY A 72 6.17 -16.88 -7.54
CA GLY A 72 7.33 -17.68 -7.22
C GLY A 72 7.18 -18.34 -5.86
N GLY A 73 8.13 -18.12 -4.94
CA GLY A 73 8.04 -18.61 -3.56
C GLY A 73 7.16 -17.75 -2.63
N THR A 74 6.75 -16.56 -3.06
CA THR A 74 5.95 -15.64 -2.23
C THR A 74 4.49 -16.08 -2.19
N ILE A 75 3.89 -16.10 -1.01
CA ILE A 75 2.49 -16.48 -0.78
C ILE A 75 1.66 -15.21 -0.66
N VAL A 76 0.59 -15.10 -1.42
CA VAL A 76 -0.31 -13.94 -1.43
C VAL A 76 -1.60 -14.29 -0.69
N LEU A 77 -1.88 -13.55 0.38
CA LEU A 77 -3.06 -13.68 1.23
C LEU A 77 -3.99 -12.50 1.00
N GLN A 78 -5.21 -12.76 0.53
CA GLN A 78 -6.21 -11.72 0.34
C GLN A 78 -6.69 -11.14 1.68
N VAL A 79 -6.87 -9.81 1.73
CA VAL A 79 -7.42 -9.10 2.88
C VAL A 79 -8.81 -8.57 2.54
N GLY A 80 -9.82 -9.09 3.23
CA GLY A 80 -11.22 -8.74 2.93
C GLY A 80 -11.69 -9.25 1.57
N ASP A 81 -12.62 -8.52 0.95
CA ASP A 81 -13.25 -8.89 -0.33
C ASP A 81 -12.66 -8.09 -1.52
N GLY A 82 -11.71 -7.21 -1.26
CA GLY A 82 -11.09 -6.34 -2.26
C GLY A 82 -9.81 -6.90 -2.85
N PRO A 83 -9.12 -6.11 -3.69
CA PRO A 83 -7.85 -6.51 -4.29
C PRO A 83 -6.65 -6.42 -3.32
N GLN A 84 -6.88 -5.96 -2.08
CA GLN A 84 -5.82 -5.78 -1.10
C GLN A 84 -5.27 -7.12 -0.60
N PHE A 85 -3.97 -7.18 -0.38
CA PHE A 85 -3.34 -8.42 0.08
C PHE A 85 -2.12 -8.19 0.99
N ILE A 86 -1.75 -9.24 1.69
CA ILE A 86 -0.44 -9.38 2.34
C ILE A 86 0.35 -10.44 1.59
N ALA A 87 1.57 -10.12 1.20
CA ALA A 87 2.51 -11.05 0.60
C ALA A 87 3.54 -11.51 1.64
N ILE A 88 3.67 -12.82 1.82
CA ILE A 88 4.68 -13.43 2.70
C ILE A 88 5.80 -13.93 1.81
N GLY A 89 7.01 -13.41 1.97
CA GLY A 89 8.19 -13.85 1.23
C GLY A 89 8.50 -15.33 1.47
N GLY A 90 8.83 -16.04 0.39
CA GLY A 90 9.01 -17.50 0.41
C GLY A 90 10.28 -17.98 1.10
N ASN A 91 11.24 -17.11 1.36
CA ASN A 91 12.48 -17.43 2.05
C ASN A 91 12.47 -16.88 3.47
N ALA A 92 13.01 -17.67 4.42
CA ALA A 92 13.25 -17.20 5.78
C ALA A 92 14.19 -15.99 5.78
N SER A 93 13.94 -15.06 6.69
CA SER A 93 14.73 -13.83 6.85
C SER A 93 15.20 -13.69 8.29
N ASP A 94 16.49 -13.45 8.46
CA ASP A 94 17.08 -13.14 9.78
C ASP A 94 16.68 -11.75 10.30
N ASN A 95 16.06 -10.93 9.43
CA ASN A 95 15.56 -9.59 9.76
C ASN A 95 14.09 -9.44 9.34
N PRO A 96 13.11 -9.93 10.15
CA PRO A 96 11.69 -9.80 9.87
C PRO A 96 11.27 -8.33 9.79
N ARG A 97 10.57 -7.95 8.70
CA ARG A 97 10.15 -6.58 8.45
C ARG A 97 9.09 -6.50 7.36
N ILE A 98 8.42 -5.36 7.26
CA ILE A 98 7.73 -4.96 6.02
C ILE A 98 8.82 -4.54 5.03
N THR A 99 8.92 -5.22 3.89
CA THR A 99 9.92 -4.91 2.86
C THR A 99 9.53 -3.72 2.00
N HIS A 100 8.24 -3.60 1.72
CA HIS A 100 7.62 -2.49 1.01
C HIS A 100 6.10 -2.53 1.20
N PHE A 101 5.46 -1.43 0.85
CA PHE A 101 4.02 -1.38 0.63
C PHE A 101 3.73 -0.91 -0.80
N GLY A 102 2.62 -1.41 -1.36
CA GLY A 102 2.17 -1.08 -2.69
C GLY A 102 1.02 -0.08 -2.67
N LEU A 103 1.08 0.88 -3.57
CA LEU A 103 0.01 1.83 -3.86
C LEU A 103 -0.60 1.50 -5.22
N ALA A 104 -1.92 1.47 -5.29
CA ALA A 104 -2.67 1.38 -6.53
C ALA A 104 -2.79 2.77 -7.14
N VAL A 105 -2.47 2.88 -8.42
CA VAL A 105 -2.57 4.12 -9.20
C VAL A 105 -3.52 3.89 -10.37
N ASP A 106 -4.53 4.74 -10.48
CA ASP A 106 -5.50 4.63 -11.56
C ASP A 106 -4.85 4.97 -12.91
N ASN A 107 -5.06 4.11 -13.90
CA ASN A 107 -4.45 4.23 -15.24
C ASN A 107 -2.92 4.31 -15.19
N PHE A 108 -2.29 3.45 -14.42
CA PHE A 108 -0.86 3.46 -14.19
C PHE A 108 -0.05 3.34 -15.48
N ASP A 109 0.69 4.40 -15.82
CA ASP A 109 1.76 4.38 -16.80
C ASP A 109 3.11 4.52 -16.08
N HIS A 110 3.95 3.49 -16.19
CA HIS A 110 5.21 3.46 -15.46
C HIS A 110 6.21 4.51 -15.96
N ALA A 111 6.19 4.88 -17.25
CA ALA A 111 7.10 5.87 -17.79
C ALA A 111 6.73 7.29 -17.36
N GLU A 112 5.44 7.62 -17.35
CA GLU A 112 4.93 8.89 -16.80
C GLU A 112 5.20 8.99 -15.29
N ALA A 113 4.95 7.90 -14.54
CA ALA A 113 5.22 7.84 -13.11
C ALA A 113 6.72 8.01 -12.80
N GLU A 114 7.60 7.37 -13.55
CA GLU A 114 9.05 7.50 -13.37
C GLU A 114 9.53 8.93 -13.68
N GLN A 115 9.02 9.54 -14.75
CA GLN A 115 9.32 10.93 -15.09
C GLN A 115 8.84 11.90 -14.01
N PHE A 116 7.63 11.68 -13.49
CA PHE A 116 7.08 12.47 -12.39
C PHE A 116 7.94 12.35 -11.12
N LEU A 117 8.33 11.12 -10.74
CA LEU A 117 9.20 10.87 -9.59
C LEU A 117 10.56 11.55 -9.74
N ALA A 118 11.16 11.48 -10.93
CA ALA A 118 12.42 12.13 -11.24
C ALA A 118 12.33 13.67 -11.08
N GLY A 119 11.23 14.26 -11.54
CA GLY A 119 10.94 15.68 -11.36
C GLY A 119 10.75 16.11 -9.89
N ASN A 120 10.46 15.15 -9.01
CA ASN A 120 10.29 15.34 -7.57
C ASN A 120 11.47 14.82 -6.73
N GLY A 121 12.63 14.62 -7.35
CA GLY A 121 13.88 14.31 -6.66
C GLY A 121 14.17 12.82 -6.46
N VAL A 122 13.33 11.91 -6.95
CA VAL A 122 13.62 10.48 -6.95
C VAL A 122 14.55 10.16 -8.10
N GLN A 123 15.71 9.57 -7.81
CA GLN A 123 16.75 9.29 -8.81
C GLN A 123 16.66 7.88 -9.37
N ALA A 124 17.26 7.63 -10.53
CA ALA A 124 17.37 6.28 -11.08
C ALA A 124 18.18 5.36 -10.15
N ALA A 125 17.92 4.04 -10.23
CA ALA A 125 18.43 3.02 -9.31
C ALA A 125 19.96 2.87 -9.22
N ASN A 126 20.71 3.48 -10.13
CA ASN A 126 22.18 3.51 -10.09
C ASN A 126 22.76 4.69 -9.30
N ALA A 127 21.91 5.59 -8.80
CA ALA A 127 22.32 6.70 -7.98
C ALA A 127 22.56 6.25 -6.51
N SER A 128 23.54 6.85 -5.86
CA SER A 128 23.86 6.58 -4.46
C SER A 128 22.97 7.43 -3.51
N ALA A 129 21.65 7.31 -3.64
CA ALA A 129 20.69 8.08 -2.85
C ALA A 129 19.60 7.18 -2.25
N ALA A 130 18.98 7.61 -1.14
CA ALA A 130 17.87 6.90 -0.52
C ALA A 130 16.65 6.86 -1.47
N MET A 131 16.31 8.00 -2.07
CA MET A 131 15.22 8.12 -3.04
C MET A 131 15.69 7.64 -4.43
N GLN A 132 15.55 6.35 -4.70
CA GLN A 132 15.87 5.73 -5.98
C GLN A 132 14.66 5.02 -6.54
N SER A 133 14.44 5.12 -7.85
CA SER A 133 13.40 4.37 -8.56
C SER A 133 13.99 3.22 -9.37
N ARG A 134 13.24 2.13 -9.48
CA ARG A 134 13.55 1.00 -10.34
C ARG A 134 12.27 0.40 -10.89
N ILE A 135 12.29 0.00 -12.17
CA ILE A 135 11.21 -0.79 -12.75
C ILE A 135 11.56 -2.27 -12.64
N ARG A 136 10.58 -3.06 -12.26
CA ARG A 136 10.58 -4.52 -12.36
C ARG A 136 9.44 -4.92 -13.28
N LEU A 137 9.68 -5.90 -14.13
CA LEU A 137 8.61 -6.57 -14.88
C LEU A 137 8.26 -7.87 -14.17
N ARG A 138 7.03 -7.98 -13.69
CA ARG A 138 6.50 -9.21 -13.11
C ARG A 138 6.04 -10.11 -14.25
N GLY A 139 6.68 -11.28 -14.38
CA GLY A 139 6.39 -12.26 -15.42
C GLY A 139 5.18 -13.14 -15.10
N GLU A 140 4.76 -13.97 -16.06
CA GLU A 140 3.62 -14.87 -15.94
C GLU A 140 3.74 -15.86 -14.76
N GLU A 141 4.95 -16.33 -14.47
CA GLU A 141 5.24 -17.23 -13.34
C GLU A 141 4.92 -16.61 -11.97
N SER A 142 4.80 -15.29 -11.94
CA SER A 142 4.43 -14.50 -10.76
C SER A 142 3.07 -13.81 -10.91
N GLY A 143 2.25 -14.27 -11.88
CA GLY A 143 0.92 -13.72 -12.13
C GLY A 143 0.92 -12.40 -12.92
N GLY A 144 2.00 -12.07 -13.61
CA GLY A 144 2.05 -10.95 -14.55
C GLY A 144 1.56 -11.32 -15.96
N ALA A 145 1.49 -10.34 -16.85
CA ALA A 145 1.20 -10.56 -18.26
C ALA A 145 2.38 -11.23 -18.98
N ALA A 146 2.13 -11.83 -20.17
CA ALA A 146 3.15 -12.51 -20.98
C ALA A 146 4.34 -11.61 -21.35
N ASN A 147 4.09 -10.32 -21.53
CA ASN A 147 5.13 -9.32 -21.80
C ASN A 147 5.66 -8.63 -20.53
N GLY A 148 5.29 -9.14 -19.37
CA GLY A 148 5.58 -8.56 -18.08
C GLY A 148 4.56 -7.48 -17.65
N THR A 149 4.28 -7.41 -16.36
CA THR A 149 3.49 -6.33 -15.76
C THR A 149 4.46 -5.37 -15.08
N PRO A 150 4.50 -4.09 -15.48
CA PRO A 150 5.39 -3.12 -14.88
C PRO A 150 5.05 -2.86 -13.41
N GLU A 151 6.05 -2.86 -12.57
CA GLU A 151 5.99 -2.48 -11.16
C GLU A 151 7.11 -1.46 -10.92
N LEU A 152 6.76 -0.28 -10.45
CA LEU A 152 7.73 0.79 -10.18
C LEU A 152 7.98 0.88 -8.67
N TYR A 153 9.21 0.64 -8.27
CA TYR A 153 9.66 0.75 -6.89
C TYR A 153 10.49 2.00 -6.70
N PHE A 154 10.34 2.67 -5.57
CA PHE A 154 11.20 3.78 -5.17
C PHE A 154 11.30 3.86 -3.64
N GLY A 155 12.34 4.55 -3.16
CA GLY A 155 12.49 4.88 -1.74
C GLY A 155 11.96 6.29 -1.46
N ASP A 156 11.32 6.46 -0.33
CA ASP A 156 11.06 7.79 0.23
C ASP A 156 12.36 8.44 0.77
N PRO A 157 12.34 9.67 1.30
CA PRO A 157 13.54 10.32 1.85
C PRO A 157 14.28 9.52 2.94
N ASP A 158 13.58 8.67 3.68
CA ASP A 158 14.13 7.80 4.72
C ASP A 158 14.50 6.39 4.18
N GLY A 159 14.27 6.15 2.88
CA GLY A 159 14.55 4.86 2.23
C GLY A 159 13.46 3.81 2.41
N ILE A 160 12.26 4.19 2.88
CA ILE A 160 11.11 3.29 2.95
C ILE A 160 10.68 2.97 1.52
N VAL A 161 10.61 1.69 1.21
CA VAL A 161 10.31 1.25 -0.16
C VAL A 161 8.81 1.30 -0.42
N VAL A 162 8.44 2.00 -1.49
CA VAL A 162 7.09 2.11 -2.04
C VAL A 162 7.05 1.45 -3.40
N GLN A 163 5.99 0.73 -3.70
CA GLN A 163 5.71 0.19 -5.03
C GLN A 163 4.49 0.89 -5.61
N LEU A 164 4.56 1.27 -6.89
CA LEU A 164 3.39 1.69 -7.67
C LEU A 164 3.02 0.61 -8.66
N GLN A 165 1.73 0.40 -8.82
CA GLN A 165 1.17 -0.55 -9.79
C GLN A 165 -0.24 -0.13 -10.20
N ASP A 166 -0.74 -0.72 -11.27
CA ASP A 166 -2.13 -0.59 -11.69
C ASP A 166 -3.09 -1.19 -10.66
N THR A 167 -4.35 -0.75 -10.68
CA THR A 167 -5.45 -1.21 -9.80
C THR A 167 -5.95 -2.60 -10.15
#